data_881c88b952ee48335ac86a9cdf8e3750
#
_entry.id   881c88b952ee48335ac86a9cdf8e3750
#
_cell.length_a   1.000
_cell.length_b   1.000
_cell.length_c   1.000
_cell.angle_alpha   90.00
_cell.angle_beta   90.00
_cell.angle_gamma   90.00
#
_symmetry.space_group_name_H-M   'P 1'
#
loop_
_entity.id
_entity.type
_entity.pdbx_description
1 polymer ?
#
loop_
_entity_poly.entity_id
_entity_poly.type
_entity_poly.pdbx_seq_one_letter_code
_entity_poly.pdbx_strand_id
1 'polypeptide(L)'
;MKKILLSILMLVFLVQNSSYALNRNKGENKTMSNNKIVQTAGRDNLGHFAPEFAHFNDDILFGENWNNKDLSLKTRSLITVIALMAQGITDNSLKYHLQNAKNNGVTKEEIAAAITHTAFYAGWPKAWATFNLAKEVWTDNTPVSTEKELYAKTIMFPVGEPNTAYAKYFIGQSYLAPVSTEQVKIYNVTFEPKCRNNWHIHKAKSGGGQMLIAIGGRGYYQEWGKKPIEMKPGDVINIPANVKHWHGAAPDSWFSHLAIEVDGIETSNEWLEPVSDEEYNKLK
;
A
#
# COMPACT_ATOMS: atom_id res chain seq x y z
N MET A 1 32.49 30.60 -43.35
CA MET A 1 32.24 29.46 -42.51
C MET A 1 31.04 29.78 -41.65
N LYS A 2 29.83 29.41 -42.10
CA LYS A 2 28.57 29.64 -41.35
C LYS A 2 28.22 28.37 -40.61
N LYS A 3 28.16 28.46 -39.28
CA LYS A 3 27.68 27.38 -38.39
C LYS A 3 26.16 27.30 -38.52
N ILE A 4 25.68 26.17 -39.02
CA ILE A 4 24.24 25.84 -38.99
C ILE A 4 23.96 25.28 -37.64
N LEU A 5 23.15 26.03 -36.85
CA LEU A 5 22.61 25.59 -35.56
C LEU A 5 21.37 24.77 -35.86
N LEU A 6 21.43 23.47 -35.60
CA LEU A 6 20.29 22.57 -35.70
C LEU A 6 19.50 22.70 -34.41
N SER A 7 18.40 23.45 -34.43
CA SER A 7 17.46 23.54 -33.31
C SER A 7 16.57 22.33 -33.36
N ILE A 8 16.77 21.39 -32.42
CA ILE A 8 15.86 20.29 -32.16
C ILE A 8 14.63 20.88 -31.43
N LEU A 9 13.53 20.94 -32.15
CA LEU A 9 12.23 21.36 -31.59
C LEU A 9 11.71 20.26 -30.69
N MET A 10 11.85 20.46 -29.38
CA MET A 10 11.30 19.58 -28.36
C MET A 10 9.79 19.84 -28.25
N LEU A 11 8.97 18.98 -28.83
CA LEU A 11 7.51 19.05 -28.71
C LEU A 11 7.10 18.60 -27.28
N VAL A 12 6.88 19.57 -26.41
CA VAL A 12 6.35 19.34 -25.07
C VAL A 12 4.83 19.17 -25.19
N PHE A 13 4.34 17.95 -25.04
CA PHE A 13 2.91 17.70 -24.89
C PHE A 13 2.45 18.14 -23.49
N LEU A 14 1.81 19.27 -23.39
CA LEU A 14 1.08 19.70 -22.21
C LEU A 14 -0.20 18.88 -22.06
N VAL A 15 -0.19 17.95 -21.12
CA VAL A 15 -1.39 17.27 -20.67
C VAL A 15 -2.15 18.23 -19.74
N GLN A 16 -3.29 18.74 -20.16
CA GLN A 16 -4.21 19.42 -19.26
C GLN A 16 -4.81 18.41 -18.27
N ASN A 17 -4.40 18.53 -17.00
CA ASN A 17 -5.04 17.84 -15.91
C ASN A 17 -6.43 18.42 -15.66
N SER A 18 -7.47 17.72 -16.06
CA SER A 18 -8.82 17.97 -15.58
C SER A 18 -8.94 17.45 -14.14
N SER A 19 -9.05 18.38 -13.21
CA SER A 19 -9.29 18.13 -11.79
C SER A 19 -10.66 17.48 -11.60
N TYR A 20 -10.69 16.21 -11.17
CA TYR A 20 -11.93 15.58 -10.69
C TYR A 20 -12.10 15.83 -9.20
N ALA A 21 -13.10 16.64 -8.86
CA ALA A 21 -13.57 16.81 -7.50
C ALA A 21 -14.21 15.51 -6.99
N LEU A 22 -13.70 14.99 -5.90
CA LEU A 22 -14.28 13.86 -5.17
C LEU A 22 -15.56 14.30 -4.47
N ASN A 23 -16.71 13.84 -4.96
CA ASN A 23 -17.98 13.92 -4.25
C ASN A 23 -18.27 12.55 -3.61
N ARG A 24 -18.20 12.49 -2.28
CA ARG A 24 -18.63 11.32 -1.50
C ARG A 24 -20.12 11.32 -1.39
N ASN A 25 -20.82 10.35 -1.98
CA ASN A 25 -22.03 9.80 -1.36
C ASN A 25 -22.46 8.46 -1.97
N LYS A 26 -22.72 7.51 -1.05
CA LYS A 26 -23.61 6.34 -1.05
C LYS A 26 -23.49 5.30 -2.18
N GLY A 27 -23.35 4.07 -1.70
CA GLY A 27 -23.29 2.82 -2.45
C GLY A 27 -24.37 2.70 -3.52
N GLU A 28 -23.84 2.48 -4.72
CA GLU A 28 -24.57 1.91 -5.84
C GLU A 28 -23.57 1.17 -6.73
N ASN A 29 -24.02 0.09 -7.31
CA ASN A 29 -23.28 -0.76 -8.24
C ASN A 29 -22.47 0.09 -9.23
N LYS A 30 -21.15 -0.07 -9.27
CA LYS A 30 -20.31 0.54 -10.29
C LYS A 30 -20.62 -0.06 -11.65
N THR A 31 -21.63 0.49 -12.33
CA THR A 31 -21.70 0.47 -13.77
C THR A 31 -20.46 1.16 -14.33
N MET A 32 -19.71 0.45 -15.19
CA MET A 32 -18.56 1.04 -15.89
C MET A 32 -19.00 2.33 -16.58
N SER A 33 -18.36 3.43 -16.21
CA SER A 33 -18.55 4.73 -16.86
C SER A 33 -18.18 4.58 -18.35
N ASN A 34 -19.15 4.75 -19.22
CA ASN A 34 -19.03 4.71 -20.68
C ASN A 34 -18.41 6.03 -21.18
N ASN A 35 -17.23 6.42 -20.72
CA ASN A 35 -16.58 7.62 -21.23
C ASN A 35 -16.00 7.33 -22.62
N LYS A 36 -16.64 7.92 -23.63
CA LYS A 36 -16.16 7.88 -25.02
C LYS A 36 -14.78 8.56 -25.10
N ILE A 37 -13.83 7.89 -25.74
CA ILE A 37 -12.52 8.48 -26.03
C ILE A 37 -12.72 9.56 -27.09
N VAL A 38 -12.22 10.75 -26.82
CA VAL A 38 -12.14 11.88 -27.77
C VAL A 38 -10.69 12.30 -27.87
N GLN A 39 -10.18 12.39 -29.08
CA GLN A 39 -8.83 12.85 -29.39
C GLN A 39 -8.89 14.02 -30.37
N THR A 40 -8.06 15.03 -30.15
CA THR A 40 -7.94 16.21 -31.00
C THR A 40 -6.50 16.50 -31.45
N ALA A 41 -5.55 15.66 -30.95
CA ALA A 41 -4.13 15.91 -31.19
C ALA A 41 -3.75 15.92 -32.70
N GLY A 42 -4.47 15.19 -33.53
CA GLY A 42 -4.28 15.21 -34.96
C GLY A 42 -4.61 16.59 -35.53
N ARG A 43 -5.81 17.12 -35.20
CA ARG A 43 -6.23 18.45 -35.64
C ARG A 43 -5.35 19.57 -35.07
N ASP A 44 -5.03 19.47 -33.77
CA ASP A 44 -4.26 20.50 -33.06
C ASP A 44 -2.83 20.65 -33.62
N ASN A 45 -2.21 19.54 -34.00
CA ASN A 45 -0.81 19.54 -34.44
C ASN A 45 -0.63 19.52 -35.96
N LEU A 46 -1.52 18.87 -36.70
CA LEU A 46 -1.36 18.59 -38.11
C LEU A 46 -2.54 19.07 -38.98
N GLY A 47 -3.61 19.62 -38.36
CA GLY A 47 -4.85 19.96 -39.09
C GLY A 47 -4.65 20.93 -40.29
N HIS A 48 -3.67 21.84 -40.23
CA HIS A 48 -3.33 22.71 -41.31
C HIS A 48 -2.39 22.09 -42.34
N PHE A 49 -1.50 21.16 -41.90
CA PHE A 49 -0.50 20.55 -42.76
C PHE A 49 -1.02 19.26 -43.43
N ALA A 50 -1.74 18.42 -42.69
CA ALA A 50 -2.25 17.14 -43.15
C ALA A 50 -3.67 16.90 -42.61
N PRO A 51 -4.69 17.61 -43.09
CA PRO A 51 -6.04 17.58 -42.54
C PRO A 51 -6.69 16.19 -42.66
N GLU A 52 -6.43 15.47 -43.73
CA GLU A 52 -6.95 14.11 -43.91
C GLU A 52 -6.35 13.13 -42.88
N PHE A 53 -5.05 13.20 -42.63
CA PHE A 53 -4.39 12.43 -41.57
C PHE A 53 -4.97 12.76 -40.19
N ALA A 54 -5.17 14.05 -39.89
CA ALA A 54 -5.77 14.49 -38.64
C ALA A 54 -7.18 13.93 -38.46
N HIS A 55 -8.00 13.93 -39.51
CA HIS A 55 -9.33 13.30 -39.50
C HIS A 55 -9.25 11.79 -39.22
N PHE A 56 -8.39 11.07 -39.91
CA PHE A 56 -8.24 9.64 -39.68
C PHE A 56 -7.75 9.31 -38.28
N ASN A 57 -6.82 10.09 -37.75
CA ASN A 57 -6.34 9.95 -36.38
C ASN A 57 -7.44 10.19 -35.34
N ASP A 58 -8.07 11.36 -35.42
CA ASP A 58 -8.95 11.82 -34.35
C ASP A 58 -10.34 11.18 -34.42
N ASP A 59 -10.93 11.13 -35.60
CA ASP A 59 -12.31 10.70 -35.78
C ASP A 59 -12.43 9.18 -36.01
N ILE A 60 -11.59 8.63 -36.88
CA ILE A 60 -11.70 7.21 -37.24
C ILE A 60 -10.96 6.33 -36.23
N LEU A 61 -9.66 6.56 -36.03
CA LEU A 61 -8.87 5.74 -35.11
C LEU A 61 -9.40 5.85 -33.69
N PHE A 62 -9.36 7.04 -33.12
CA PHE A 62 -9.77 7.25 -31.73
C PHE A 62 -11.28 7.39 -31.56
N GLY A 63 -11.96 8.10 -32.46
CA GLY A 63 -13.39 8.37 -32.37
C GLY A 63 -14.28 7.14 -32.61
N GLU A 64 -13.89 6.26 -33.52
CA GLU A 64 -14.63 5.06 -33.88
C GLU A 64 -13.97 3.77 -33.39
N ASN A 65 -12.74 3.45 -33.85
CA ASN A 65 -12.12 2.17 -33.58
C ASN A 65 -11.83 1.97 -32.08
N TRP A 66 -11.24 2.94 -31.41
CA TRP A 66 -10.98 2.83 -29.96
C TRP A 66 -12.24 2.79 -29.10
N ASN A 67 -13.34 3.33 -29.60
CA ASN A 67 -14.64 3.29 -28.94
C ASN A 67 -15.53 2.08 -29.31
N ASN A 68 -15.06 1.23 -30.22
CA ASN A 68 -15.77 -0.01 -30.56
C ASN A 68 -15.75 -0.98 -29.37
N LYS A 69 -16.94 -1.54 -29.05
CA LYS A 69 -17.17 -2.34 -27.84
C LYS A 69 -16.73 -3.81 -27.94
N ASP A 70 -16.32 -4.27 -29.12
CA ASP A 70 -15.93 -5.67 -29.36
C ASP A 70 -14.63 -6.05 -28.57
N LEU A 71 -13.81 -5.06 -28.25
CA LEU A 71 -12.64 -5.22 -27.38
C LEU A 71 -12.64 -4.16 -26.28
N SER A 72 -12.26 -4.54 -25.06
CA SER A 72 -12.08 -3.59 -23.97
C SER A 72 -10.92 -2.62 -24.23
N LEU A 73 -10.97 -1.43 -23.67
CA LEU A 73 -9.87 -0.45 -23.75
C LEU A 73 -8.56 -1.02 -23.21
N LYS A 74 -8.62 -1.83 -22.17
CA LYS A 74 -7.50 -2.56 -21.61
C LYS A 74 -6.85 -3.47 -22.65
N THR A 75 -7.66 -4.28 -23.32
CA THR A 75 -7.20 -5.24 -24.35
C THR A 75 -6.63 -4.49 -25.56
N ARG A 76 -7.29 -3.42 -26.03
CA ARG A 76 -6.79 -2.60 -27.14
C ARG A 76 -5.43 -1.99 -26.81
N SER A 77 -5.28 -1.42 -25.62
CA SER A 77 -4.00 -0.83 -25.19
C SER A 77 -2.89 -1.85 -25.16
N LEU A 78 -3.17 -3.05 -24.61
CA LEU A 78 -2.18 -4.12 -24.55
C LEU A 78 -1.76 -4.57 -25.96
N ILE A 79 -2.71 -4.79 -26.85
CA ILE A 79 -2.44 -5.16 -28.26
C ILE A 79 -1.61 -4.07 -28.95
N THR A 80 -1.93 -2.78 -28.73
CA THR A 80 -1.21 -1.66 -29.32
C THR A 80 0.26 -1.63 -28.87
N VAL A 81 0.51 -1.78 -27.57
CA VAL A 81 1.89 -1.85 -27.03
C VAL A 81 2.66 -3.01 -27.65
N ILE A 82 2.05 -4.19 -27.72
CA ILE A 82 2.70 -5.38 -28.28
C ILE A 82 2.96 -5.23 -29.78
N ALA A 83 2.04 -4.66 -30.54
CA ALA A 83 2.21 -4.41 -31.95
C ALA A 83 3.37 -3.42 -32.20
N LEU A 84 3.48 -2.34 -31.44
CA LEU A 84 4.57 -1.37 -31.57
C LEU A 84 5.92 -1.98 -31.20
N MET A 85 5.99 -2.72 -30.10
CA MET A 85 7.18 -3.46 -29.69
C MET A 85 7.64 -4.42 -30.81
N ALA A 86 6.71 -5.21 -31.37
CA ALA A 86 7.03 -6.18 -32.40
C ALA A 86 7.59 -5.52 -33.68
N GLN A 87 7.16 -4.31 -33.99
CA GLN A 87 7.70 -3.50 -35.09
C GLN A 87 9.05 -2.86 -34.77
N GLY A 88 9.49 -2.86 -33.51
CA GLY A 88 10.73 -2.24 -33.06
C GLY A 88 10.60 -0.76 -32.74
N ILE A 89 9.40 -0.25 -32.58
CA ILE A 89 9.14 1.10 -32.07
C ILE A 89 9.35 1.07 -30.56
N THR A 90 10.46 1.65 -30.10
CA THR A 90 10.89 1.59 -28.70
C THR A 90 11.34 2.96 -28.18
N ASP A 91 10.69 4.00 -28.68
CA ASP A 91 10.91 5.40 -28.32
C ASP A 91 9.78 5.96 -27.44
N ASN A 92 9.70 7.28 -27.34
CA ASN A 92 8.67 7.97 -26.55
C ASN A 92 7.23 7.69 -27.00
N SER A 93 7.01 7.29 -28.26
CA SER A 93 5.67 6.92 -28.73
C SER A 93 5.21 5.63 -28.06
N LEU A 94 6.09 4.64 -27.91
CA LEU A 94 5.79 3.44 -27.15
C LEU A 94 5.53 3.76 -25.66
N LYS A 95 6.33 4.65 -25.06
CA LYS A 95 6.12 5.09 -23.67
C LYS A 95 4.73 5.68 -23.47
N TYR A 96 4.25 6.50 -24.42
CA TYR A 96 2.88 7.04 -24.38
C TYR A 96 1.84 5.92 -24.39
N HIS A 97 1.99 4.90 -25.23
CA HIS A 97 1.07 3.77 -25.28
C HIS A 97 1.15 2.86 -24.05
N LEU A 98 2.33 2.71 -23.44
CA LEU A 98 2.48 2.05 -22.14
C LEU A 98 1.73 2.81 -21.03
N GLN A 99 1.83 4.15 -21.01
CA GLN A 99 1.07 4.96 -20.05
C GLN A 99 -0.45 4.81 -20.24
N ASN A 100 -0.91 4.80 -21.49
CA ASN A 100 -2.32 4.56 -21.79
C ASN A 100 -2.77 3.16 -21.37
N ALA A 101 -1.93 2.14 -21.56
CA ALA A 101 -2.22 0.79 -21.11
C ALA A 101 -2.40 0.73 -19.58
N LYS A 102 -1.52 1.39 -18.81
CA LYS A 102 -1.65 1.52 -17.37
C LYS A 102 -2.96 2.23 -16.98
N ASN A 103 -3.27 3.36 -17.61
CA ASN A 103 -4.48 4.13 -17.34
C ASN A 103 -5.76 3.35 -17.65
N ASN A 104 -5.72 2.46 -18.64
CA ASN A 104 -6.80 1.57 -19.04
C ASN A 104 -6.84 0.25 -18.25
N GLY A 105 -6.05 0.14 -17.16
CA GLY A 105 -6.11 -0.97 -16.20
C GLY A 105 -5.25 -2.19 -16.54
N VAL A 106 -4.27 -2.06 -17.43
CA VAL A 106 -3.23 -3.10 -17.60
C VAL A 106 -2.32 -3.07 -16.39
N THR A 107 -2.19 -4.21 -15.70
CA THR A 107 -1.34 -4.31 -14.51
C THR A 107 0.14 -4.50 -14.88
N LYS A 108 1.02 -4.32 -13.88
CA LYS A 108 2.46 -4.55 -14.03
C LYS A 108 2.75 -6.01 -14.44
N GLU A 109 2.03 -6.94 -13.84
CA GLU A 109 2.17 -8.37 -14.09
C GLU A 109 1.70 -8.72 -15.51
N GLU A 110 0.59 -8.16 -15.96
CA GLU A 110 0.05 -8.39 -17.30
C GLU A 110 0.98 -7.85 -18.39
N ILE A 111 1.48 -6.60 -18.25
CA ILE A 111 2.39 -6.03 -19.23
C ILE A 111 3.72 -6.78 -19.26
N ALA A 112 4.24 -7.19 -18.09
CA ALA A 112 5.47 -7.98 -18.00
C ALA A 112 5.31 -9.34 -18.67
N ALA A 113 4.20 -10.04 -18.42
CA ALA A 113 3.90 -11.31 -19.06
C ALA A 113 3.75 -11.19 -20.58
N ALA A 114 3.05 -10.15 -21.06
CA ALA A 114 2.85 -9.93 -22.49
C ALA A 114 4.17 -9.60 -23.22
N ILE A 115 5.03 -8.72 -22.66
CA ILE A 115 6.35 -8.41 -23.21
C ILE A 115 7.22 -9.67 -23.23
N THR A 116 7.24 -10.43 -22.14
CA THR A 116 8.02 -11.68 -22.04
C THR A 116 7.57 -12.70 -23.07
N HIS A 117 6.28 -12.93 -23.19
CA HIS A 117 5.73 -13.84 -24.21
C HIS A 117 6.13 -13.40 -25.62
N THR A 118 5.98 -12.11 -25.92
CA THR A 118 6.27 -11.57 -27.23
C THR A 118 7.76 -11.59 -27.56
N ALA A 119 8.66 -11.60 -26.57
CA ALA A 119 10.10 -11.69 -26.79
C ALA A 119 10.51 -12.94 -27.58
N PHE A 120 9.78 -14.06 -27.41
CA PHE A 120 10.02 -15.30 -28.17
C PHE A 120 9.66 -15.20 -29.65
N TYR A 121 8.79 -14.27 -30.04
CA TYR A 121 8.31 -14.08 -31.41
C TYR A 121 8.93 -12.85 -32.08
N ALA A 122 9.22 -11.79 -31.33
CA ALA A 122 9.69 -10.51 -31.87
C ALA A 122 11.18 -10.22 -31.58
N GLY A 123 11.79 -11.00 -30.69
CA GLY A 123 13.20 -10.89 -30.32
C GLY A 123 13.46 -10.15 -29.01
N TRP A 124 14.44 -10.64 -28.26
CA TRP A 124 14.85 -10.15 -26.93
C TRP A 124 15.29 -8.67 -26.88
N PRO A 125 16.05 -8.14 -27.87
CA PRO A 125 16.45 -6.74 -27.80
C PRO A 125 15.27 -5.76 -27.74
N LYS A 126 14.20 -6.04 -28.49
CA LYS A 126 12.97 -5.23 -28.48
C LYS A 126 12.26 -5.32 -27.13
N ALA A 127 12.21 -6.52 -26.54
CA ALA A 127 11.64 -6.72 -25.21
C ALA A 127 12.42 -5.95 -24.13
N TRP A 128 13.75 -6.00 -24.16
CA TRP A 128 14.59 -5.23 -23.24
C TRP A 128 14.33 -3.73 -23.33
N ALA A 129 14.29 -3.16 -24.54
CA ALA A 129 13.99 -1.76 -24.75
C ALA A 129 12.59 -1.39 -24.22
N THR A 130 11.58 -2.25 -24.49
CA THR A 130 10.22 -2.05 -24.01
C THR A 130 10.14 -2.14 -22.48
N PHE A 131 10.85 -3.08 -21.83
CA PHE A 131 10.92 -3.17 -20.38
C PHE A 131 11.54 -1.93 -19.74
N ASN A 132 12.55 -1.33 -20.37
CA ASN A 132 13.14 -0.09 -19.85
C ASN A 132 12.10 1.02 -19.80
N LEU A 133 11.29 1.19 -20.86
CA LEU A 133 10.19 2.16 -20.88
C LEU A 133 9.05 1.77 -19.91
N ALA A 134 8.71 0.48 -19.85
CA ALA A 134 7.67 0.00 -18.95
C ALA A 134 8.02 0.26 -17.48
N LYS A 135 9.28 0.09 -17.06
CA LYS A 135 9.74 0.42 -15.70
C LYS A 135 9.55 1.90 -15.35
N GLU A 136 9.66 2.80 -16.33
CA GLU A 136 9.42 4.22 -16.12
C GLU A 136 7.91 4.55 -15.96
N VAL A 137 7.04 3.73 -16.53
CA VAL A 137 5.58 3.89 -16.48
C VAL A 137 4.99 3.19 -15.25
N TRP A 138 5.33 1.92 -15.04
CA TRP A 138 4.99 1.18 -13.81
C TRP A 138 6.09 1.36 -12.77
N THR A 139 6.49 2.62 -12.54
CA THR A 139 7.30 2.93 -11.38
C THR A 139 6.51 2.46 -10.16
N ASP A 140 7.15 1.66 -9.32
CA ASP A 140 6.64 1.33 -7.99
C ASP A 140 6.71 2.58 -7.10
N ASN A 141 6.03 3.66 -7.55
CA ASN A 141 5.68 4.83 -6.75
C ASN A 141 4.42 4.56 -5.90
N THR A 142 3.94 3.34 -5.84
CA THR A 142 3.36 2.82 -4.62
C THR A 142 4.56 2.66 -3.70
N PRO A 143 4.68 3.42 -2.61
CA PRO A 143 5.63 3.06 -1.56
C PRO A 143 5.36 1.58 -1.30
N VAL A 144 6.42 0.76 -1.32
CA VAL A 144 6.30 -0.63 -0.88
C VAL A 144 5.63 -0.49 0.48
N SER A 145 4.35 -0.91 0.55
CA SER A 145 3.60 -0.75 1.79
C SER A 145 4.46 -1.41 2.83
N THR A 146 4.94 -0.65 3.78
CA THR A 146 5.75 -1.19 4.86
C THR A 146 4.94 -2.30 5.51
N GLU A 147 5.59 -3.27 6.14
CA GLU A 147 4.87 -4.33 6.88
C GLU A 147 3.86 -3.71 7.85
N LYS A 148 4.21 -2.56 8.45
CA LYS A 148 3.32 -1.73 9.27
C LYS A 148 2.05 -1.31 8.52
N GLU A 149 2.18 -0.79 7.30
CA GLU A 149 1.02 -0.33 6.51
C GLU A 149 0.15 -1.51 6.03
N LEU A 150 0.76 -2.64 5.72
CA LEU A 150 0.02 -3.87 5.39
C LEU A 150 -0.75 -4.36 6.60
N TYR A 151 -0.11 -4.42 7.77
CA TYR A 151 -0.74 -4.81 9.01
C TYR A 151 -1.86 -3.83 9.42
N ALA A 152 -1.65 -2.52 9.28
CA ALA A 152 -2.66 -1.50 9.60
C ALA A 152 -3.98 -1.67 8.83
N LYS A 153 -3.96 -2.31 7.65
CA LYS A 153 -5.18 -2.62 6.88
C LYS A 153 -5.97 -3.81 7.44
N THR A 154 -5.37 -4.59 8.33
CA THR A 154 -6.00 -5.80 8.92
C THR A 154 -6.67 -5.54 10.25
N ILE A 155 -6.46 -4.37 10.87
CA ILE A 155 -7.03 -4.00 12.16
C ILE A 155 -7.95 -2.78 12.06
N MET A 156 -8.87 -2.67 13.00
CA MET A 156 -9.87 -1.58 13.02
C MET A 156 -9.30 -0.26 13.56
N PHE A 157 -8.42 -0.33 14.57
CA PHE A 157 -7.84 0.85 15.21
C PHE A 157 -6.49 1.22 14.61
N PRO A 158 -6.10 2.51 14.61
CA PRO A 158 -4.79 2.93 14.09
C PRO A 158 -3.64 2.21 14.80
N VAL A 159 -2.60 1.83 14.05
CA VAL A 159 -1.35 1.32 14.64
C VAL A 159 -0.68 2.39 15.50
N GLY A 160 -0.78 3.65 15.11
CA GLY A 160 -0.21 4.78 15.84
C GLY A 160 1.24 5.07 15.50
N GLU A 161 1.84 5.92 16.34
CA GLU A 161 3.22 6.37 16.20
C GLU A 161 4.18 5.45 16.96
N PRO A 162 5.49 5.47 16.63
CA PRO A 162 6.50 4.74 17.39
C PRO A 162 6.40 5.08 18.89
N ASN A 163 6.37 4.06 19.73
CA ASN A 163 6.21 4.19 21.18
C ASN A 163 7.50 4.62 21.86
N THR A 164 8.00 5.81 21.50
CA THR A 164 9.32 6.32 21.93
C THR A 164 9.40 6.59 23.44
N ALA A 165 8.31 7.03 24.05
CA ALA A 165 8.29 7.36 25.49
C ALA A 165 8.54 6.12 26.38
N TYR A 166 8.14 4.96 25.93
CA TYR A 166 8.26 3.70 26.65
C TYR A 166 9.27 2.73 26.01
N ALA A 167 9.97 3.15 24.95
CA ALA A 167 10.86 2.26 24.17
C ALA A 167 11.88 1.50 25.02
N LYS A 168 12.40 2.11 26.09
CA LYS A 168 13.35 1.49 27.04
C LYS A 168 12.77 0.27 27.81
N TYR A 169 11.47 0.10 27.78
CA TYR A 169 10.76 -1.00 28.44
C TYR A 169 10.28 -2.07 27.46
N PHE A 170 10.71 -1.99 26.20
CA PHE A 170 10.36 -2.94 25.15
C PHE A 170 11.60 -3.50 24.47
N ILE A 171 11.56 -4.77 24.09
CA ILE A 171 12.51 -5.38 23.18
C ILE A 171 11.82 -5.41 21.81
N GLY A 172 12.44 -4.79 20.78
CA GLY A 172 11.84 -4.63 19.46
C GLY A 172 11.00 -3.37 19.31
N GLN A 173 10.39 -3.19 18.15
CA GLN A 173 9.62 -2.00 17.83
C GLN A 173 8.15 -2.16 18.23
N SER A 174 7.63 -1.16 18.95
CA SER A 174 6.20 -1.04 19.27
C SER A 174 5.66 0.33 18.87
N TYR A 175 4.35 0.39 18.74
CA TYR A 175 3.60 1.60 18.38
C TYR A 175 2.45 1.81 19.35
N LEU A 176 2.04 3.06 19.51
CA LEU A 176 0.98 3.45 20.43
C LEU A 176 0.01 4.41 19.75
N ALA A 177 -1.28 4.11 19.83
CA ALA A 177 -2.34 5.00 19.40
C ALA A 177 -3.36 5.21 20.54
N PRO A 178 -3.70 6.46 20.90
CA PRO A 178 -4.81 6.70 21.81
C PRO A 178 -6.13 6.36 21.11
N VAL A 179 -6.98 5.60 21.79
CA VAL A 179 -8.33 5.27 21.34
C VAL A 179 -9.36 6.06 22.15
N SER A 180 -9.13 6.18 23.46
CA SER A 180 -9.91 7.04 24.36
C SER A 180 -8.98 7.62 25.41
N THR A 181 -9.11 8.93 25.69
CA THR A 181 -8.26 9.66 26.64
C THR A 181 -9.02 10.34 27.76
N GLU A 182 -10.35 10.22 27.78
CA GLU A 182 -11.23 10.92 28.70
C GLU A 182 -11.70 9.99 29.84
N GLN A 183 -12.91 9.45 29.77
CA GLN A 183 -13.52 8.70 30.88
C GLN A 183 -12.76 7.42 31.20
N VAL A 184 -12.43 6.63 30.20
CA VAL A 184 -11.62 5.43 30.30
C VAL A 184 -10.45 5.55 29.34
N LYS A 185 -9.24 5.46 29.86
CA LYS A 185 -8.04 5.51 29.03
C LYS A 185 -7.85 4.18 28.33
N ILE A 186 -7.90 4.23 27.00
CA ILE A 186 -7.73 3.08 26.13
C ILE A 186 -6.67 3.42 25.08
N TYR A 187 -5.68 2.56 24.98
CA TYR A 187 -4.64 2.67 23.96
C TYR A 187 -4.59 1.41 23.11
N ASN A 188 -4.45 1.57 21.80
CA ASN A 188 -4.02 0.46 20.95
C ASN A 188 -2.50 0.38 21.03
N VAL A 189 -2.00 -0.74 21.58
CA VAL A 189 -0.56 -1.07 21.61
C VAL A 189 -0.31 -2.10 20.52
N THR A 190 0.56 -1.76 19.58
CA THR A 190 0.94 -2.63 18.46
C THR A 190 2.40 -3.01 18.56
N PHE A 191 2.69 -4.28 18.35
CA PHE A 191 4.00 -4.90 18.44
C PHE A 191 4.38 -5.49 17.08
N GLU A 192 5.59 -5.20 16.61
CA GLU A 192 6.19 -5.95 15.49
C GLU A 192 6.49 -7.40 15.90
N PRO A 193 6.66 -8.33 14.95
CA PRO A 193 7.10 -9.68 15.26
C PRO A 193 8.31 -9.68 16.18
N LYS A 194 8.30 -10.54 17.20
CA LYS A 194 9.30 -10.65 18.28
C LYS A 194 9.31 -9.51 19.29
N CYS A 195 8.56 -8.43 19.10
CA CYS A 195 8.50 -7.35 20.07
C CYS A 195 7.69 -7.76 21.30
N ARG A 196 8.22 -7.43 22.47
CA ARG A 196 7.60 -7.68 23.78
C ARG A 196 7.98 -6.60 24.77
N ASN A 197 7.12 -6.34 25.74
CA ASN A 197 7.47 -5.47 26.85
C ASN A 197 8.23 -6.23 27.96
N ASN A 198 8.84 -5.48 28.84
CA ASN A 198 9.48 -6.00 30.05
C ASN A 198 8.41 -6.58 31.00
N TRP A 199 8.83 -7.41 31.93
CA TRP A 199 8.06 -7.70 33.11
C TRP A 199 7.66 -6.40 33.79
N HIS A 200 6.39 -6.29 34.20
CA HIS A 200 5.86 -5.10 34.88
C HIS A 200 4.66 -5.42 35.77
N ILE A 201 4.31 -4.45 36.58
CA ILE A 201 3.21 -4.57 37.55
C ILE A 201 2.37 -3.29 37.49
N HIS A 202 1.07 -3.42 37.32
CA HIS A 202 0.11 -2.35 37.57
C HIS A 202 -0.26 -2.38 39.05
N LYS A 203 0.41 -1.53 39.85
CA LYS A 203 0.16 -1.47 41.31
C LYS A 203 -1.11 -0.70 41.63
N ALA A 204 -1.83 -1.15 42.63
CA ALA A 204 -2.90 -0.39 43.25
C ALA A 204 -3.12 -0.90 44.69
N LYS A 205 -3.64 0.00 45.53
CA LYS A 205 -4.05 -0.33 46.91
C LYS A 205 -5.38 -1.06 46.95
N SER A 206 -6.30 -0.67 46.02
CA SER A 206 -7.56 -1.37 45.77
C SER A 206 -8.05 -1.05 44.36
N GLY A 207 -8.83 -1.95 43.74
CA GLY A 207 -9.16 -1.88 42.33
C GLY A 207 -7.91 -1.98 41.48
N GLY A 208 -7.87 -1.27 40.34
CA GLY A 208 -6.68 -1.19 39.46
C GLY A 208 -6.45 -2.46 38.66
N GLY A 209 -5.27 -2.49 38.02
CA GLY A 209 -4.91 -3.53 37.08
C GLY A 209 -5.07 -3.08 35.63
N GLN A 210 -5.09 -4.04 34.72
CA GLN A 210 -5.23 -3.77 33.30
C GLN A 210 -6.11 -4.81 32.62
N MET A 211 -6.84 -4.40 31.60
CA MET A 211 -7.54 -5.33 30.70
C MET A 211 -6.91 -5.23 29.32
N LEU A 212 -6.62 -6.38 28.70
CA LEU A 212 -6.17 -6.48 27.32
C LEU A 212 -7.27 -7.10 26.47
N ILE A 213 -7.55 -6.50 25.31
CA ILE A 213 -8.43 -7.06 24.29
C ILE A 213 -7.62 -7.19 23.00
N ALA A 214 -7.33 -8.41 22.58
CA ALA A 214 -6.63 -8.66 21.33
C ALA A 214 -7.50 -8.26 20.14
N ILE A 215 -6.94 -7.46 19.22
CA ILE A 215 -7.68 -6.92 18.06
C ILE A 215 -7.03 -7.26 16.72
N GLY A 216 -5.80 -7.77 16.69
CA GLY A 216 -5.13 -8.13 15.47
C GLY A 216 -3.88 -8.97 15.68
N GLY A 217 -3.58 -9.82 14.71
CA GLY A 217 -2.40 -10.68 14.73
C GLY A 217 -2.42 -11.76 15.83
N ARG A 218 -1.24 -12.15 16.28
CA ARG A 218 -1.04 -13.19 17.29
C ARG A 218 0.04 -12.75 18.29
N GLY A 219 -0.26 -12.88 19.58
CA GLY A 219 0.64 -12.50 20.65
C GLY A 219 0.52 -13.40 21.88
N TYR A 220 1.20 -13.01 22.93
CA TYR A 220 1.25 -13.74 24.18
C TYR A 220 1.08 -12.81 25.38
N TYR A 221 0.45 -13.34 26.41
CA TYR A 221 0.45 -12.81 27.76
C TYR A 221 1.01 -13.87 28.71
N GLN A 222 1.81 -13.47 29.68
CA GLN A 222 2.28 -14.39 30.71
C GLN A 222 2.35 -13.70 32.07
N GLU A 223 1.77 -14.34 33.08
CA GLU A 223 1.93 -14.02 34.48
C GLU A 223 3.17 -14.73 35.04
N TRP A 224 3.89 -14.06 35.92
CA TRP A 224 5.10 -14.61 36.52
C TRP A 224 4.85 -15.98 37.17
N GLY A 225 5.68 -16.95 36.82
CA GLY A 225 5.58 -18.32 37.31
C GLY A 225 4.51 -19.19 36.64
N LYS A 226 3.74 -18.62 35.69
CA LYS A 226 2.74 -19.36 34.92
C LYS A 226 3.17 -19.61 33.47
N LYS A 227 2.45 -20.50 32.79
CA LYS A 227 2.67 -20.72 31.35
C LYS A 227 2.15 -19.52 30.54
N PRO A 228 2.80 -19.17 29.44
CA PRO A 228 2.29 -18.15 28.53
C PRO A 228 0.95 -18.58 27.92
N ILE A 229 0.06 -17.61 27.73
CA ILE A 229 -1.25 -17.76 27.08
C ILE A 229 -1.14 -17.09 25.71
N GLU A 230 -1.42 -17.82 24.63
CA GLU A 230 -1.55 -17.26 23.30
C GLU A 230 -2.81 -16.39 23.21
N MET A 231 -2.70 -15.24 22.55
CA MET A 231 -3.78 -14.30 22.32
C MET A 231 -4.03 -14.11 20.83
N LYS A 232 -5.29 -14.19 20.44
CA LYS A 232 -5.81 -13.94 19.07
C LYS A 232 -6.94 -12.92 19.11
N PRO A 233 -7.30 -12.28 17.99
CA PRO A 233 -8.39 -11.32 17.95
C PRO A 233 -9.67 -11.85 18.60
N GLY A 234 -10.21 -11.07 19.54
CA GLY A 234 -11.38 -11.42 20.36
C GLY A 234 -11.04 -11.93 21.76
N ASP A 235 -9.79 -12.35 22.03
CA ASP A 235 -9.40 -12.79 23.37
C ASP A 235 -9.29 -11.60 24.32
N VAL A 236 -9.73 -11.82 25.58
CA VAL A 236 -9.70 -10.83 26.64
C VAL A 236 -8.93 -11.37 27.83
N ILE A 237 -7.93 -10.63 28.30
CA ILE A 237 -7.18 -10.93 29.51
C ILE A 237 -7.49 -9.86 30.56
N ASN A 238 -7.99 -10.27 31.70
CA ASN A 238 -8.16 -9.42 32.87
C ASN A 238 -6.96 -9.62 33.79
N ILE A 239 -6.16 -8.59 33.98
CA ILE A 239 -4.94 -8.60 34.79
C ILE A 239 -5.23 -7.86 36.08
N PRO A 240 -5.35 -8.56 37.23
CA PRO A 240 -5.55 -7.89 38.52
C PRO A 240 -4.39 -6.99 38.87
N ALA A 241 -4.64 -5.97 39.69
CA ALA A 241 -3.57 -5.17 40.26
C ALA A 241 -2.54 -6.02 41.01
N ASN A 242 -1.31 -5.57 41.02
CA ASN A 242 -0.17 -6.18 41.70
C ASN A 242 0.31 -7.53 41.12
N VAL A 243 -0.19 -7.92 39.95
CA VAL A 243 0.30 -9.12 39.24
C VAL A 243 1.48 -8.75 38.35
N LYS A 244 2.60 -9.44 38.54
CA LYS A 244 3.78 -9.33 37.66
C LYS A 244 3.53 -10.12 36.37
N HIS A 245 3.61 -9.42 35.23
CA HIS A 245 3.29 -10.01 33.92
C HIS A 245 4.07 -9.32 32.79
N TRP A 246 4.01 -9.90 31.61
CA TRP A 246 4.42 -9.30 30.35
C TRP A 246 3.44 -9.70 29.24
N HIS A 247 3.48 -8.96 28.13
CA HIS A 247 2.78 -9.30 26.88
C HIS A 247 3.55 -8.78 25.67
N GLY A 248 3.25 -9.33 24.49
CA GLY A 248 3.93 -8.97 23.25
C GLY A 248 3.49 -9.83 22.08
N ALA A 249 4.08 -9.55 20.92
CA ALA A 249 3.85 -10.28 19.69
C ALA A 249 4.40 -11.71 19.75
N ALA A 250 3.88 -12.58 18.89
CA ALA A 250 4.52 -13.86 18.59
C ALA A 250 5.78 -13.67 17.74
N PRO A 251 6.69 -14.68 17.67
CA PRO A 251 7.93 -14.56 16.92
C PRO A 251 7.76 -14.28 15.43
N ASP A 252 6.62 -14.65 14.84
CA ASP A 252 6.33 -14.65 13.41
C ASP A 252 5.10 -13.82 13.04
N SER A 253 4.52 -13.07 13.98
CA SER A 253 3.29 -12.30 13.76
C SER A 253 3.36 -10.93 14.40
N TRP A 254 2.82 -9.93 13.73
CA TRP A 254 2.38 -8.69 14.35
C TRP A 254 1.31 -9.00 15.40
N PHE A 255 1.18 -8.14 16.41
CA PHE A 255 0.16 -8.25 17.42
C PHE A 255 -0.33 -6.88 17.84
N SER A 256 -1.65 -6.72 17.98
CA SER A 256 -2.26 -5.51 18.54
C SER A 256 -3.31 -5.86 19.58
N HIS A 257 -3.30 -5.13 20.66
CA HIS A 257 -4.36 -5.20 21.67
C HIS A 257 -4.74 -3.82 22.17
N LEU A 258 -5.98 -3.68 22.60
CA LEU A 258 -6.40 -2.55 23.42
C LEU A 258 -5.88 -2.76 24.85
N ALA A 259 -5.16 -1.77 25.35
CA ALA A 259 -4.75 -1.68 26.75
C ALA A 259 -5.72 -0.74 27.47
N ILE A 260 -6.45 -1.25 28.42
CA ILE A 260 -7.46 -0.51 29.18
C ILE A 260 -6.97 -0.46 30.63
N GLU A 261 -6.72 0.76 31.12
CA GLU A 261 -6.38 0.97 32.53
C GLU A 261 -7.65 0.82 33.36
N VAL A 262 -7.59 -0.01 34.40
CA VAL A 262 -8.72 -0.19 35.35
C VAL A 262 -8.55 0.80 36.50
N ASP A 263 -9.62 1.52 36.82
CA ASP A 263 -9.59 2.49 37.90
C ASP A 263 -9.27 1.86 39.26
N GLY A 264 -8.42 2.52 40.03
CA GLY A 264 -8.00 2.06 41.33
C GLY A 264 -7.48 3.20 42.23
N ILE A 265 -7.25 2.87 43.49
CA ILE A 265 -6.69 3.78 44.47
C ILE A 265 -5.18 3.62 44.54
N GLU A 266 -4.43 4.75 44.53
CA GLU A 266 -2.95 4.79 44.57
C GLU A 266 -2.33 3.90 43.47
N THR A 267 -2.78 4.11 42.23
CA THR A 267 -2.28 3.35 41.06
C THR A 267 -0.92 3.85 40.60
N SER A 268 -0.05 2.91 40.17
CA SER A 268 1.24 3.22 39.54
C SER A 268 1.73 2.03 38.72
N ASN A 269 2.58 2.28 37.72
CA ASN A 269 3.21 1.24 36.91
C ASN A 269 4.66 1.04 37.36
N GLU A 270 5.04 -0.19 37.67
CA GLU A 270 6.42 -0.58 37.94
C GLU A 270 6.98 -1.44 36.83
N TRP A 271 8.00 -0.93 36.15
CA TRP A 271 8.72 -1.65 35.12
C TRP A 271 9.91 -2.39 35.72
N LEU A 272 10.04 -3.65 35.36
CA LEU A 272 11.02 -4.58 35.89
C LEU A 272 12.00 -5.04 34.79
N GLU A 273 12.60 -6.19 34.98
CA GLU A 273 13.59 -6.76 34.08
C GLU A 273 13.00 -7.13 32.71
N PRO A 274 13.80 -7.15 31.64
CA PRO A 274 13.41 -7.66 30.34
C PRO A 274 13.02 -9.14 30.38
N VAL A 275 12.07 -9.56 29.55
CA VAL A 275 11.80 -10.97 29.28
C VAL A 275 12.99 -11.52 28.50
N SER A 276 13.68 -12.52 29.01
CA SER A 276 14.87 -13.08 28.38
C SER A 276 14.56 -13.76 27.04
N ASP A 277 15.53 -13.75 26.12
CA ASP A 277 15.41 -14.47 24.85
C ASP A 277 15.22 -15.97 25.07
N GLU A 278 15.85 -16.54 26.11
CA GLU A 278 15.68 -17.95 26.45
C GLU A 278 14.23 -18.28 26.81
N GLU A 279 13.57 -17.41 27.56
CA GLU A 279 12.15 -17.58 27.95
C GLU A 279 11.23 -17.34 26.75
N TYR A 280 11.46 -16.30 26.01
CA TYR A 280 10.65 -15.93 24.85
C TYR A 280 10.75 -16.94 23.70
N ASN A 281 11.93 -17.51 23.43
CA ASN A 281 12.13 -18.50 22.36
C ASN A 281 11.49 -19.87 22.66
N LYS A 282 10.93 -20.08 23.85
CA LYS A 282 10.10 -21.26 24.18
C LYS A 282 8.65 -21.15 23.66
N LEU A 283 8.24 -19.95 23.21
CA LEU A 283 6.95 -19.74 22.56
C LEU A 283 6.90 -20.44 21.21
N LYS A 284 5.74 -20.91 20.81
CA LYS A 284 5.52 -21.64 19.56
C LYS A 284 4.86 -20.78 18.49
#